data_8bce23b66e5969b640973b339891eef0
#
_entry.id   8bce23b66e5969b640973b339891eef0
#
_cell.length_a   1.000
_cell.length_b   1.000
_cell.length_c   1.000
_cell.angle_alpha   90.00
_cell.angle_beta   90.00
_cell.angle_gamma   90.00
#
_symmetry.space_group_name_H-M   'P 1'
#
loop_
_entity.id
_entity.type
_entity.pdbx_description
1 polymer ?
#
loop_
_entity_poly.entity_id
_entity_poly.type
_entity_poly.pdbx_seq_one_letter_code
_entity_poly.pdbx_strand_id
1 'polypeptide(L)'
;MAVTRKNIVSLLIGFLLLGLLFHPIKEIPDVPHQSFLFTCTFLATVIGIAAFYPTKQFIHRLTIIDLLVILIAVGNIYFYPPTSNLFGLARFTLIILYWSIRQTGGLNGTLLYTIILITTLVLSMIGYMQILHILPSHHPHFDITGPYGNPTIYAGILCLLLSAPIVVLSHFKSNTIHKYTYLVSFLTCIVTLPILWLTHCRSAWIAVLAIISYSIYCRFSISFRWGILTLITISLLSCLLYQFKPASADGRILIWKITTQMIKEKPFTGFGPHGFTANYMHFQSEYLKKEGSIYEKQLADNNHYVYNEPLRWTVEYGVAGLLLYIGILYCIFSYKKSEIQSLSAQAIYIAGLVWGLFSYPDQTFPILAVMTIALAEMSNRQRECVIKQLPHKYIFLKAVIFLAIAGQGALLIKIFQCHRELYQISHRTSSQSPEEIITSLSQLETAMKNETIFWPYYCHTLYKSQRDSILLDKITYWEQLYPSTHTYILKGDALQRTDKIKEAETAYWAAHFMVPSRQKARYKLALMYYQQKRISEANRLANEVLTEKVKVYGFETYEMHRELRRIFEDQLQ
;
A
#
# COMPACT_ATOMS: atom_id res chain seq x y z
N MET A 1 -38.89 3.73 -2.75
CA MET A 1 -37.92 3.23 -1.75
C MET A 1 -36.57 2.81 -2.37
N ALA A 2 -36.51 2.00 -3.43
CA ALA A 2 -35.24 1.55 -4.04
C ALA A 2 -34.42 2.71 -4.62
N VAL A 3 -35.01 3.67 -5.31
CA VAL A 3 -34.34 4.88 -5.87
C VAL A 3 -33.73 5.73 -4.77
N THR A 4 -34.44 5.90 -3.64
CA THR A 4 -33.97 6.70 -2.51
C THR A 4 -32.73 6.05 -1.87
N ARG A 5 -32.72 4.72 -1.72
CA ARG A 5 -31.58 3.99 -1.16
C ARG A 5 -30.34 4.04 -2.04
N LYS A 6 -30.52 3.83 -3.35
CA LYS A 6 -29.47 3.98 -4.34
C LYS A 6 -28.80 5.36 -4.25
N ASN A 7 -29.59 6.42 -4.09
CA ASN A 7 -29.08 7.77 -3.92
C ASN A 7 -28.36 7.96 -2.59
N ILE A 8 -28.89 7.42 -1.49
CA ILE A 8 -28.22 7.48 -0.17
C ILE A 8 -26.87 6.80 -0.21
N VAL A 9 -26.79 5.57 -0.73
CA VAL A 9 -25.53 4.84 -0.83
C VAL A 9 -24.56 5.56 -1.78
N SER A 10 -25.05 6.12 -2.89
CA SER A 10 -24.21 6.92 -3.80
C SER A 10 -23.67 8.18 -3.13
N LEU A 11 -24.45 8.84 -2.30
CA LEU A 11 -24.02 10.01 -1.54
C LEU A 11 -22.97 9.64 -0.48
N LEU A 12 -23.19 8.55 0.25
CA LEU A 12 -22.24 8.05 1.25
C LEU A 12 -20.91 7.63 0.59
N ILE A 13 -20.95 7.01 -0.59
CA ILE A 13 -19.75 6.73 -1.38
C ILE A 13 -19.07 8.04 -1.80
N GLY A 14 -19.85 9.06 -2.11
CA GLY A 14 -19.32 10.41 -2.33
C GLY A 14 -18.56 10.94 -1.12
N PHE A 15 -19.10 10.82 0.07
CA PHE A 15 -18.40 11.18 1.30
C PHE A 15 -17.14 10.32 1.52
N LEU A 16 -17.17 9.04 1.17
CA LEU A 16 -15.98 8.19 1.23
C LEU A 16 -14.90 8.71 0.27
N LEU A 17 -15.25 9.05 -0.97
CA LEU A 17 -14.30 9.61 -1.94
C LEU A 17 -13.78 10.98 -1.49
N LEU A 18 -14.64 11.84 -0.95
CA LEU A 18 -14.24 13.12 -0.35
C LEU A 18 -13.39 12.91 0.91
N GLY A 19 -13.67 11.87 1.68
CA GLY A 19 -12.86 11.47 2.84
C GLY A 19 -11.41 11.13 2.48
N LEU A 20 -11.14 10.80 1.22
CA LEU A 20 -9.77 10.64 0.72
C LEU A 20 -8.98 11.96 0.70
N LEU A 21 -9.66 13.11 0.79
CA LEU A 21 -9.05 14.44 0.76
C LEU A 21 -8.52 14.89 2.12
N PHE A 22 -9.03 14.32 3.21
CA PHE A 22 -8.79 14.82 4.55
C PHE A 22 -7.97 13.84 5.40
N HIS A 23 -7.10 14.41 6.22
CA HIS A 23 -6.41 13.76 7.34
C HIS A 23 -7.20 14.08 8.63
N PRO A 24 -8.37 13.45 8.86
CA PRO A 24 -9.31 13.98 9.84
C PRO A 24 -8.94 13.69 11.30
N ILE A 25 -7.97 12.83 11.55
CA ILE A 25 -7.67 12.38 12.92
C ILE A 25 -6.20 12.67 13.24
N LYS A 26 -5.99 13.80 13.94
CA LYS A 26 -4.67 14.22 14.42
C LYS A 26 -4.12 13.37 15.59
N GLU A 27 -4.98 12.59 16.21
CA GLU A 27 -4.68 11.83 17.44
C GLU A 27 -4.17 10.39 17.18
N ILE A 28 -3.84 10.04 15.94
CA ILE A 28 -3.27 8.74 15.59
C ILE A 28 -1.82 8.95 15.21
N PRO A 29 -0.89 8.07 15.66
CA PRO A 29 0.52 8.19 15.31
C PRO A 29 0.71 8.44 13.83
N ASP A 30 1.65 9.30 13.51
CA ASP A 30 1.91 9.92 12.20
C ASP A 30 2.33 8.90 11.11
N VAL A 31 1.55 7.84 10.98
CA VAL A 31 1.56 6.99 9.80
C VAL A 31 0.42 7.49 8.93
N PRO A 32 0.73 8.26 7.87
CA PRO A 32 -0.28 8.95 7.04
C PRO A 32 -1.41 8.07 6.53
N HIS A 33 -1.18 6.75 6.49
CA HIS A 33 -2.14 5.77 5.99
C HIS A 33 -3.19 5.31 7.01
N GLN A 34 -2.93 5.41 8.31
CA GLN A 34 -3.82 4.85 9.33
C GLN A 34 -5.08 5.70 9.57
N SER A 35 -4.95 7.02 9.58
CA SER A 35 -6.12 7.89 9.71
C SER A 35 -7.08 7.74 8.53
N PHE A 36 -6.56 7.56 7.30
CA PHE A 36 -7.38 7.21 6.14
C PHE A 36 -8.05 5.87 6.30
N LEU A 37 -7.33 4.85 6.77
CA LEU A 37 -7.89 3.53 7.03
C LEU A 37 -9.07 3.60 7.99
N PHE A 38 -8.95 4.31 9.10
CA PHE A 38 -10.05 4.48 10.06
C PHE A 38 -11.25 5.19 9.45
N THR A 39 -11.04 6.33 8.80
CA THR A 39 -12.13 7.11 8.22
C THR A 39 -12.85 6.33 7.12
N CYS A 40 -12.11 5.74 6.20
CA CYS A 40 -12.69 4.97 5.10
C CYS A 40 -13.38 3.70 5.61
N THR A 41 -12.82 3.02 6.62
CA THR A 41 -13.44 1.84 7.23
C THR A 41 -14.73 2.21 7.96
N PHE A 42 -14.75 3.32 8.68
CA PHE A 42 -15.95 3.83 9.32
C PHE A 42 -17.04 4.16 8.29
N LEU A 43 -16.72 4.94 7.26
CA LEU A 43 -17.67 5.31 6.22
C LEU A 43 -18.20 4.10 5.45
N ALA A 44 -17.35 3.14 5.12
CA ALA A 44 -17.78 1.93 4.44
C ALA A 44 -18.66 1.03 5.35
N THR A 45 -18.43 1.02 6.65
CA THR A 45 -19.34 0.38 7.62
C THR A 45 -20.73 1.05 7.62
N VAL A 46 -20.78 2.38 7.62
CA VAL A 46 -22.04 3.15 7.51
C VAL A 46 -22.74 2.86 6.18
N ILE A 47 -21.99 2.80 5.07
CA ILE A 47 -22.53 2.41 3.76
C ILE A 47 -23.14 1.00 3.82
N GLY A 48 -22.44 0.05 4.47
CA GLY A 48 -22.94 -1.31 4.68
C GLY A 48 -24.26 -1.32 5.43
N ILE A 49 -24.36 -0.61 6.55
CA ILE A 49 -25.60 -0.46 7.32
C ILE A 49 -26.71 0.08 6.42
N ALA A 50 -26.47 1.19 5.70
CA ALA A 50 -27.46 1.81 4.83
C ALA A 50 -27.93 0.90 3.68
N ALA A 51 -27.04 0.09 3.11
CA ALA A 51 -27.36 -0.82 2.03
C ALA A 51 -28.16 -2.05 2.49
N PHE A 52 -27.81 -2.61 3.65
CA PHE A 52 -28.42 -3.84 4.19
C PHE A 52 -29.52 -3.60 5.22
N TYR A 53 -29.81 -2.36 5.60
CA TYR A 53 -30.96 -2.04 6.47
C TYR A 53 -32.25 -2.68 5.92
N PRO A 54 -33.23 -3.11 6.73
CA PRO A 54 -34.29 -4.05 6.35
C PRO A 54 -34.90 -3.78 4.98
N THR A 55 -34.63 -4.63 4.02
CA THR A 55 -35.18 -4.60 2.67
C THR A 55 -35.87 -5.90 2.36
N LYS A 56 -36.98 -5.84 1.61
CA LYS A 56 -37.59 -7.04 1.04
C LYS A 56 -36.78 -7.63 -0.12
N GLN A 57 -35.85 -6.85 -0.70
CA GLN A 57 -35.02 -7.26 -1.84
C GLN A 57 -33.63 -7.69 -1.38
N PHE A 58 -33.12 -8.76 -1.93
CA PHE A 58 -31.73 -9.22 -1.80
C PHE A 58 -31.10 -9.39 -3.18
N ILE A 59 -29.78 -9.49 -3.26
CA ILE A 59 -29.08 -9.69 -4.53
C ILE A 59 -29.66 -10.90 -5.25
N HIS A 60 -30.18 -10.70 -6.45
CA HIS A 60 -30.88 -11.74 -7.18
C HIS A 60 -29.99 -12.52 -8.16
N ARG A 61 -28.84 -11.97 -8.52
CA ARG A 61 -27.98 -12.51 -9.57
C ARG A 61 -26.53 -12.50 -9.14
N LEU A 62 -25.89 -13.66 -9.23
CA LEU A 62 -24.45 -13.79 -9.05
C LEU A 62 -23.73 -13.78 -10.39
N THR A 63 -22.63 -13.05 -10.47
CA THR A 63 -21.73 -13.00 -11.62
C THR A 63 -20.45 -13.77 -11.34
N ILE A 64 -19.61 -13.98 -12.34
CA ILE A 64 -18.27 -14.56 -12.13
C ILE A 64 -17.42 -13.67 -11.24
N ILE A 65 -17.55 -12.34 -11.36
CA ILE A 65 -16.86 -11.38 -10.48
C ILE A 65 -17.26 -11.61 -9.02
N ASP A 66 -18.56 -11.82 -8.75
CA ASP A 66 -19.04 -12.10 -7.39
C ASP A 66 -18.38 -13.36 -6.81
N LEU A 67 -18.22 -14.40 -7.62
CA LEU A 67 -17.54 -15.64 -7.22
C LEU A 67 -16.07 -15.42 -6.88
N LEU A 68 -15.36 -14.67 -7.71
CA LEU A 68 -13.96 -14.29 -7.44
C LEU A 68 -13.85 -13.47 -6.15
N VAL A 69 -14.76 -12.52 -5.92
CA VAL A 69 -14.80 -11.72 -4.68
C VAL A 69 -15.10 -12.61 -3.48
N ILE A 70 -15.98 -13.62 -3.59
CA ILE A 70 -16.22 -14.59 -2.53
C ILE A 70 -14.97 -15.42 -2.23
N LEU A 71 -14.24 -15.88 -3.24
CA LEU A 71 -12.99 -16.61 -3.04
C LEU A 71 -11.93 -15.74 -2.35
N ILE A 72 -11.81 -14.48 -2.76
CA ILE A 72 -10.93 -13.50 -2.10
C ILE A 72 -11.39 -13.26 -0.64
N ALA A 73 -12.70 -13.15 -0.41
CA ALA A 73 -13.25 -12.96 0.93
C ALA A 73 -12.95 -14.14 1.86
N VAL A 74 -13.14 -15.37 1.38
CA VAL A 74 -12.81 -16.59 2.13
C VAL A 74 -11.32 -16.65 2.44
N GLY A 75 -10.46 -16.37 1.45
CA GLY A 75 -9.02 -16.29 1.65
C GLY A 75 -8.65 -15.21 2.68
N ASN A 76 -9.22 -14.01 2.58
CA ASN A 76 -8.97 -12.94 3.55
C ASN A 76 -9.42 -13.30 4.97
N ILE A 77 -10.59 -13.92 5.14
CA ILE A 77 -11.07 -14.34 6.48
C ILE A 77 -10.16 -15.42 7.06
N TYR A 78 -9.71 -16.35 6.24
CA TYR A 78 -8.83 -17.44 6.68
C TYR A 78 -7.45 -16.95 7.08
N PHE A 79 -6.82 -16.12 6.24
CA PHE A 79 -5.45 -15.66 6.42
C PHE A 79 -5.34 -14.36 7.25
N TYR A 80 -6.35 -13.48 7.19
CA TYR A 80 -6.42 -12.20 7.91
C TYR A 80 -7.74 -12.11 8.67
N PRO A 81 -7.88 -12.79 9.81
CA PRO A 81 -9.08 -12.59 10.62
C PRO A 81 -9.29 -11.08 10.87
N PRO A 82 -10.52 -10.56 10.73
CA PRO A 82 -10.80 -9.12 10.94
C PRO A 82 -10.37 -8.61 12.32
N THR A 83 -10.20 -9.53 13.26
CA THR A 83 -9.77 -9.24 14.63
C THR A 83 -8.25 -9.08 14.78
N SER A 84 -7.47 -9.38 13.72
CA SER A 84 -6.02 -9.46 13.84
C SER A 84 -5.33 -8.09 13.86
N ASN A 85 -5.75 -7.18 12.98
CA ASN A 85 -5.20 -5.82 12.87
C ASN A 85 -6.11 -4.91 12.05
N LEU A 86 -5.80 -3.60 12.05
CA LEU A 86 -6.52 -2.58 11.27
C LEU A 86 -6.53 -2.88 9.77
N PHE A 87 -5.44 -3.42 9.23
CA PHE A 87 -5.35 -3.73 7.80
C PHE A 87 -6.26 -4.90 7.40
N GLY A 88 -6.34 -5.95 8.20
CA GLY A 88 -7.29 -7.05 8.02
C GLY A 88 -8.74 -6.58 8.09
N LEU A 89 -9.05 -5.70 9.05
CA LEU A 89 -10.37 -5.08 9.18
C LEU A 89 -10.71 -4.23 7.95
N ALA A 90 -9.78 -3.43 7.46
CA ALA A 90 -9.96 -2.60 6.28
C ALA A 90 -10.23 -3.43 5.01
N ARG A 91 -9.52 -4.55 4.82
CA ARG A 91 -9.80 -5.49 3.70
C ARG A 91 -11.19 -6.10 3.80
N PHE A 92 -11.61 -6.50 4.98
CA PHE A 92 -12.98 -6.99 5.19
C PHE A 92 -14.01 -5.91 4.87
N THR A 93 -13.71 -4.66 5.19
CA THR A 93 -14.53 -3.49 4.85
C THR A 93 -14.71 -3.31 3.34
N LEU A 94 -13.68 -3.56 2.53
CA LEU A 94 -13.79 -3.49 1.07
C LEU A 94 -14.76 -4.55 0.53
N ILE A 95 -14.80 -5.72 1.13
CA ILE A 95 -15.77 -6.77 0.80
C ILE A 95 -17.20 -6.28 1.11
N ILE A 96 -17.41 -5.66 2.28
CA ILE A 96 -18.70 -5.06 2.64
C ILE A 96 -19.07 -3.95 1.65
N LEU A 97 -18.14 -3.08 1.28
CA LEU A 97 -18.35 -2.01 0.31
C LEU A 97 -18.80 -2.57 -1.05
N TYR A 98 -18.10 -3.59 -1.54
CA TYR A 98 -18.47 -4.29 -2.79
C TYR A 98 -19.92 -4.81 -2.74
N TRP A 99 -20.26 -5.60 -1.72
CA TRP A 99 -21.58 -6.18 -1.58
C TRP A 99 -22.67 -5.14 -1.32
N SER A 100 -22.35 -4.02 -0.66
CA SER A 100 -23.30 -2.90 -0.47
C SER A 100 -23.72 -2.28 -1.80
N ILE A 101 -22.78 -2.06 -2.71
CA ILE A 101 -23.06 -1.55 -4.06
C ILE A 101 -23.83 -2.59 -4.87
N ARG A 102 -23.48 -3.87 -4.75
CA ARG A 102 -24.23 -4.97 -5.38
C ARG A 102 -25.68 -5.03 -4.91
N GLN A 103 -25.90 -4.85 -3.61
CA GLN A 103 -27.23 -4.86 -2.98
C GLN A 103 -28.14 -3.73 -3.48
N THR A 104 -27.59 -2.58 -3.84
CA THR A 104 -28.37 -1.44 -4.38
C THR A 104 -28.64 -1.54 -5.87
N GLY A 105 -28.09 -2.54 -6.55
CA GLY A 105 -28.19 -2.69 -8.02
C GLY A 105 -27.41 -1.61 -8.77
N GLY A 106 -26.32 -1.12 -8.17
CA GLY A 106 -25.43 -0.10 -8.71
C GLY A 106 -25.66 1.30 -8.14
N LEU A 107 -24.85 2.24 -8.54
CA LEU A 107 -24.85 3.62 -8.05
C LEU A 107 -25.57 4.57 -9.01
N ASN A 108 -25.95 5.73 -8.51
CA ASN A 108 -26.43 6.83 -9.35
C ASN A 108 -25.25 7.39 -10.14
N GLY A 109 -25.19 7.09 -11.43
CA GLY A 109 -24.06 7.40 -12.28
C GLY A 109 -23.78 8.90 -12.42
N THR A 110 -24.80 9.73 -12.51
CA THR A 110 -24.63 11.19 -12.58
C THR A 110 -24.03 11.74 -11.29
N LEU A 111 -24.58 11.33 -10.15
CA LEU A 111 -24.08 11.75 -8.85
C LEU A 111 -22.63 11.28 -8.62
N LEU A 112 -22.35 9.99 -8.87
CA LEU A 112 -21.00 9.43 -8.74
C LEU A 112 -20.00 10.16 -9.63
N TYR A 113 -20.37 10.41 -10.89
CA TYR A 113 -19.52 11.12 -11.82
C TYR A 113 -19.21 12.54 -11.36
N THR A 114 -20.22 13.29 -10.91
CA THR A 114 -20.04 14.64 -10.37
C THR A 114 -19.08 14.63 -9.18
N ILE A 115 -19.22 13.66 -8.28
CA ILE A 115 -18.34 13.52 -7.11
C ILE A 115 -16.91 13.19 -7.53
N ILE A 116 -16.72 12.29 -8.50
CA ILE A 116 -15.39 11.99 -9.06
C ILE A 116 -14.73 13.26 -9.58
N LEU A 117 -15.45 14.08 -10.36
CA LEU A 117 -14.92 15.34 -10.89
C LEU A 117 -14.52 16.31 -9.76
N ILE A 118 -15.41 16.52 -8.78
CA ILE A 118 -15.14 17.41 -7.63
C ILE A 118 -13.91 16.91 -6.86
N THR A 119 -13.87 15.61 -6.53
CA THR A 119 -12.74 15.02 -5.81
C THR A 119 -11.43 15.19 -6.57
N THR A 120 -11.45 14.96 -7.89
CA THR A 120 -10.27 15.12 -8.77
C THR A 120 -9.77 16.56 -8.78
N LEU A 121 -10.69 17.53 -8.93
CA LEU A 121 -10.34 18.95 -8.94
C LEU A 121 -9.78 19.40 -7.58
N VAL A 122 -10.41 19.01 -6.47
CA VAL A 122 -9.93 19.38 -5.13
C VAL A 122 -8.55 18.77 -4.86
N LEU A 123 -8.34 17.50 -5.19
CA LEU A 123 -7.01 16.89 -5.11
C LEU A 123 -5.98 17.65 -5.94
N SER A 124 -6.32 18.03 -7.17
CA SER A 124 -5.42 18.80 -8.03
C SER A 124 -5.10 20.18 -7.43
N MET A 125 -6.09 20.86 -6.86
CA MET A 125 -5.89 22.15 -6.17
C MET A 125 -4.96 22.03 -4.97
N ILE A 126 -5.08 20.94 -4.18
CA ILE A 126 -4.13 20.67 -3.08
C ILE A 126 -2.69 20.57 -3.64
N GLY A 127 -2.50 19.86 -4.76
CA GLY A 127 -1.18 19.77 -5.40
C GLY A 127 -0.63 21.15 -5.84
N TYR A 128 -1.47 22.00 -6.45
CA TYR A 128 -1.05 23.37 -6.79
C TYR A 128 -0.72 24.21 -5.54
N MET A 129 -1.52 24.10 -4.48
CA MET A 129 -1.24 24.79 -3.22
C MET A 129 0.08 24.33 -2.59
N GLN A 130 0.46 23.06 -2.75
CA GLN A 130 1.76 22.56 -2.30
C GLN A 130 2.91 23.13 -3.15
N ILE A 131 2.76 23.20 -4.48
CA ILE A 131 3.77 23.84 -5.37
C ILE A 131 3.96 25.30 -5.03
N LEU A 132 2.88 26.01 -4.72
CA LEU A 132 2.91 27.43 -4.35
C LEU A 132 3.33 27.65 -2.88
N HIS A 133 3.68 26.59 -2.16
CA HIS A 133 4.04 26.62 -0.73
C HIS A 133 2.94 27.21 0.19
N ILE A 134 1.68 27.25 -0.26
CA ILE A 134 0.52 27.65 0.54
C ILE A 134 0.15 26.53 1.54
N LEU A 135 0.25 25.28 1.10
CA LEU A 135 0.12 24.11 1.96
C LEU A 135 1.46 23.38 2.07
N PRO A 136 1.83 22.87 3.26
CA PRO A 136 3.03 22.09 3.42
C PRO A 136 2.90 20.74 2.71
N SER A 137 4.02 20.25 2.17
CA SER A 137 4.12 18.84 1.80
C SER A 137 4.22 17.97 3.05
N HIS A 138 3.66 16.79 3.02
CA HIS A 138 3.76 15.80 4.11
C HIS A 138 5.03 14.93 4.02
N HIS A 139 6.01 15.33 3.18
CA HIS A 139 7.27 14.60 3.01
C HIS A 139 8.46 15.57 2.86
N PRO A 140 9.58 15.34 3.57
CA PRO A 140 10.70 16.31 3.58
C PRO A 140 11.44 16.44 2.23
N HIS A 141 11.30 15.45 1.32
CA HIS A 141 12.04 15.42 0.05
C HIS A 141 11.15 15.55 -1.20
N PHE A 142 9.85 15.72 -1.04
CA PHE A 142 8.91 15.83 -2.17
C PHE A 142 7.99 17.02 -1.96
N ASP A 143 7.95 17.92 -2.92
CA ASP A 143 7.12 19.14 -2.83
C ASP A 143 5.63 18.83 -3.01
N ILE A 144 5.31 17.78 -3.78
CA ILE A 144 3.93 17.41 -4.15
C ILE A 144 3.64 15.99 -3.68
N THR A 145 2.83 15.87 -2.64
CA THR A 145 2.40 14.58 -2.08
C THR A 145 0.88 14.45 -1.97
N GLY A 146 0.16 15.54 -2.27
CA GLY A 146 -1.25 15.62 -1.90
C GLY A 146 -1.42 15.42 -0.38
N PRO A 147 -2.53 14.85 0.05
CA PRO A 147 -2.76 14.55 1.47
C PRO A 147 -2.11 13.23 1.94
N TYR A 148 -1.33 12.52 1.09
CA TYR A 148 -0.90 11.14 1.37
C TYR A 148 0.54 10.97 1.85
N GLY A 149 1.32 12.03 1.92
CA GLY A 149 2.75 11.94 2.27
C GLY A 149 3.62 11.16 1.27
N ASN A 150 3.04 10.71 0.15
CA ASN A 150 3.75 9.96 -0.89
C ASN A 150 3.25 10.36 -2.29
N PRO A 151 4.14 10.91 -3.16
CA PRO A 151 3.77 11.35 -4.50
C PRO A 151 3.24 10.22 -5.39
N THR A 152 3.71 8.98 -5.18
CA THR A 152 3.28 7.83 -5.98
C THR A 152 1.83 7.46 -5.70
N ILE A 153 1.41 7.46 -4.44
CA ILE A 153 0.02 7.19 -4.04
C ILE A 153 -0.90 8.29 -4.55
N TYR A 154 -0.49 9.55 -4.38
CA TYR A 154 -1.24 10.70 -4.87
C TYR A 154 -1.45 10.65 -6.39
N ALA A 155 -0.39 10.38 -7.15
CA ALA A 155 -0.47 10.21 -8.60
C ALA A 155 -1.35 9.01 -9.01
N GLY A 156 -1.28 7.90 -8.27
CA GLY A 156 -2.13 6.73 -8.49
C GLY A 156 -3.61 7.05 -8.36
N ILE A 157 -4.02 7.76 -7.31
CA ILE A 157 -5.42 8.17 -7.10
C ILE A 157 -5.88 9.15 -8.18
N LEU A 158 -5.07 10.17 -8.52
CA LEU A 158 -5.38 11.10 -9.60
C LEU A 158 -5.57 10.37 -10.93
N CYS A 159 -4.70 9.41 -11.24
CA CYS A 159 -4.79 8.60 -12.44
C CYS A 159 -6.11 7.78 -12.49
N LEU A 160 -6.50 7.13 -11.40
CA LEU A 160 -7.74 6.38 -11.34
C LEU A 160 -8.96 7.28 -11.54
N LEU A 161 -9.00 8.42 -10.86
CA LEU A 161 -10.12 9.37 -10.96
C LEU A 161 -10.20 10.04 -12.33
N LEU A 162 -9.06 10.33 -12.98
CA LEU A 162 -9.00 10.84 -14.36
C LEU A 162 -9.58 9.89 -15.41
N SER A 163 -9.69 8.60 -15.10
CA SER A 163 -10.19 7.60 -16.04
C SER A 163 -11.60 7.92 -16.51
N ALA A 164 -12.49 8.38 -15.63
CA ALA A 164 -13.86 8.70 -15.97
C ALA A 164 -13.99 9.92 -16.92
N PRO A 165 -13.37 11.10 -16.66
CA PRO A 165 -13.41 12.22 -17.60
C PRO A 165 -12.74 11.92 -18.93
N ILE A 166 -11.66 11.12 -18.99
CA ILE A 166 -11.02 10.72 -20.25
C ILE A 166 -11.98 9.87 -21.09
N VAL A 167 -12.70 8.90 -20.50
CA VAL A 167 -13.72 8.11 -21.18
C VAL A 167 -14.84 9.00 -21.71
N VAL A 168 -15.34 9.94 -20.92
CA VAL A 168 -16.38 10.88 -21.36
C VAL A 168 -15.90 11.70 -22.57
N LEU A 169 -14.70 12.24 -22.54
CA LEU A 169 -14.13 13.02 -23.64
C LEU A 169 -13.96 12.19 -24.93
N SER A 170 -13.57 10.93 -24.84
CA SER A 170 -13.43 10.05 -25.99
C SER A 170 -14.78 9.77 -26.72
N HIS A 171 -15.90 9.95 -26.01
CA HIS A 171 -17.26 9.77 -26.54
C HIS A 171 -17.92 11.11 -26.95
N PHE A 172 -17.13 12.12 -27.28
CA PHE A 172 -17.61 13.41 -27.75
C PHE A 172 -18.62 13.24 -28.92
N LYS A 173 -19.68 14.06 -28.93
CA LYS A 173 -20.86 13.96 -29.84
C LYS A 173 -21.77 12.75 -29.57
N SER A 174 -21.70 12.08 -28.45
CA SER A 174 -22.76 11.14 -28.06
C SER A 174 -24.00 11.92 -27.60
N ASN A 175 -25.16 11.60 -28.19
CA ASN A 175 -26.44 12.22 -27.80
C ASN A 175 -26.86 11.94 -26.34
N THR A 176 -26.14 11.05 -25.68
CA THR A 176 -26.41 10.64 -24.27
C THR A 176 -25.71 11.50 -23.22
N ILE A 177 -24.76 12.36 -23.63
CA ILE A 177 -23.96 13.18 -22.71
C ILE A 177 -24.25 14.67 -22.95
N HIS A 178 -24.54 15.40 -21.87
CA HIS A 178 -24.81 16.83 -21.96
C HIS A 178 -23.50 17.61 -22.24
N LYS A 179 -23.58 18.67 -23.10
CA LYS A 179 -22.40 19.48 -23.48
C LYS A 179 -21.59 20.03 -22.31
N TYR A 180 -22.23 20.39 -21.21
CA TYR A 180 -21.54 20.88 -20.01
C TYR A 180 -20.69 19.78 -19.34
N THR A 181 -21.11 18.54 -19.44
CA THR A 181 -20.32 17.39 -18.91
C THR A 181 -19.01 17.25 -19.67
N TYR A 182 -19.00 17.46 -20.98
CA TYR A 182 -17.77 17.47 -21.78
C TYR A 182 -16.84 18.62 -21.36
N LEU A 183 -17.39 19.82 -21.20
CA LEU A 183 -16.61 21.00 -20.82
C LEU A 183 -15.94 20.79 -19.44
N VAL A 184 -16.70 20.34 -18.44
CA VAL A 184 -16.16 20.11 -17.10
C VAL A 184 -15.14 18.98 -17.11
N SER A 185 -15.37 17.92 -17.89
CA SER A 185 -14.39 16.82 -18.05
C SER A 185 -13.08 17.32 -18.65
N PHE A 186 -13.17 18.17 -19.69
CA PHE A 186 -12.03 18.77 -20.35
C PHE A 186 -11.22 19.65 -19.40
N LEU A 187 -11.91 20.53 -18.67
CA LEU A 187 -11.29 21.39 -17.65
C LEU A 187 -10.62 20.57 -16.54
N THR A 188 -11.27 19.50 -16.09
CA THR A 188 -10.69 18.59 -15.10
C THR A 188 -9.39 17.95 -15.62
N CYS A 189 -9.36 17.49 -16.87
CA CYS A 189 -8.14 16.95 -17.47
C CYS A 189 -7.03 17.99 -17.59
N ILE A 190 -7.35 19.21 -18.07
CA ILE A 190 -6.36 20.32 -18.18
C ILE A 190 -5.75 20.66 -16.82
N VAL A 191 -6.55 20.72 -15.77
CA VAL A 191 -6.08 21.08 -14.42
C VAL A 191 -5.27 19.94 -13.80
N THR A 192 -5.66 18.67 -14.04
CA THR A 192 -5.06 17.54 -13.32
C THR A 192 -3.79 16.98 -13.99
N LEU A 193 -3.72 16.97 -15.33
CA LEU A 193 -2.58 16.39 -16.05
C LEU A 193 -1.24 17.06 -15.73
N PRO A 194 -1.12 18.41 -15.60
CA PRO A 194 0.14 19.05 -15.20
C PRO A 194 0.58 18.65 -13.79
N ILE A 195 -0.36 18.57 -12.83
CA ILE A 195 -0.05 18.10 -11.47
C ILE A 195 0.46 16.66 -11.51
N LEU A 196 -0.21 15.78 -12.25
CA LEU A 196 0.20 14.39 -12.42
C LEU A 196 1.62 14.28 -13.00
N TRP A 197 1.94 15.12 -13.97
CA TRP A 197 3.28 15.20 -14.55
C TRP A 197 4.33 15.61 -13.51
N LEU A 198 4.06 16.64 -12.73
CA LEU A 198 4.96 17.18 -11.71
C LEU A 198 5.18 16.25 -10.51
N THR A 199 4.34 15.23 -10.30
CA THR A 199 4.62 14.18 -9.30
C THR A 199 5.80 13.29 -9.67
N HIS A 200 6.30 13.35 -10.91
CA HIS A 200 7.33 12.45 -11.46
C HIS A 200 7.03 10.96 -11.31
N CYS A 201 5.75 10.58 -11.21
CA CYS A 201 5.31 9.19 -11.08
C CYS A 201 5.09 8.53 -12.46
N ARG A 202 6.14 7.88 -12.99
CA ARG A 202 6.14 7.25 -14.31
C ARG A 202 5.03 6.20 -14.48
N SER A 203 4.75 5.40 -13.44
CA SER A 203 3.68 4.38 -13.49
C SER A 203 2.29 4.99 -13.69
N ALA A 204 2.03 6.18 -13.14
CA ALA A 204 0.78 6.89 -13.34
C ALA A 204 0.69 7.47 -14.77
N TRP A 205 1.79 7.95 -15.36
CA TRP A 205 1.81 8.40 -16.75
C TRP A 205 1.48 7.25 -17.71
N ILE A 206 2.12 6.09 -17.52
CA ILE A 206 1.85 4.87 -18.32
C ILE A 206 0.37 4.46 -18.17
N ALA A 207 -0.17 4.53 -16.95
CA ALA A 207 -1.56 4.20 -16.70
C ALA A 207 -2.53 5.17 -17.41
N VAL A 208 -2.27 6.48 -17.40
CA VAL A 208 -3.08 7.47 -18.17
C VAL A 208 -3.02 7.19 -19.65
N LEU A 209 -1.86 6.88 -20.21
CA LEU A 209 -1.73 6.50 -21.63
C LEU A 209 -2.51 5.23 -21.95
N ALA A 210 -2.48 4.23 -21.08
CA ALA A 210 -3.27 3.02 -21.23
C ALA A 210 -4.78 3.32 -21.22
N ILE A 211 -5.24 4.25 -20.36
CA ILE A 211 -6.64 4.68 -20.33
C ILE A 211 -7.05 5.41 -21.62
N ILE A 212 -6.22 6.32 -22.10
CA ILE A 212 -6.47 7.04 -23.35
C ILE A 212 -6.57 6.02 -24.51
N SER A 213 -5.61 5.11 -24.60
CA SER A 213 -5.59 4.06 -25.63
C SER A 213 -6.81 3.15 -25.54
N TYR A 214 -7.18 2.72 -24.34
CA TYR A 214 -8.38 1.94 -24.09
C TYR A 214 -9.65 2.70 -24.52
N SER A 215 -9.76 3.98 -24.18
CA SER A 215 -10.91 4.81 -24.51
C SER A 215 -11.06 5.00 -26.03
N ILE A 216 -9.95 5.21 -26.73
CA ILE A 216 -9.90 5.29 -28.20
C ILE A 216 -10.30 3.95 -28.83
N TYR A 217 -9.76 2.84 -28.33
CA TYR A 217 -10.12 1.50 -28.77
C TYR A 217 -11.62 1.24 -28.65
N CYS A 218 -12.23 1.61 -27.52
CA CYS A 218 -13.67 1.46 -27.30
C CYS A 218 -14.50 2.32 -28.21
N ARG A 219 -14.05 3.54 -28.51
CA ARG A 219 -14.78 4.51 -29.34
C ARG A 219 -14.81 4.13 -30.84
N PHE A 220 -13.69 3.67 -31.36
CA PHE A 220 -13.51 3.47 -32.80
C PHE A 220 -13.57 1.99 -33.22
N SER A 221 -13.84 1.07 -32.29
CA SER A 221 -13.86 -0.39 -32.55
C SER A 221 -12.62 -0.86 -33.36
N ILE A 222 -11.47 -0.33 -32.96
CA ILE A 222 -10.20 -0.51 -33.66
C ILE A 222 -9.82 -2.00 -33.69
N SER A 223 -9.25 -2.47 -34.81
CA SER A 223 -8.87 -3.87 -34.98
C SER A 223 -7.74 -4.26 -34.01
N PHE A 224 -7.62 -5.55 -33.71
CA PHE A 224 -6.60 -6.12 -32.83
C PHE A 224 -5.16 -5.71 -33.16
N ARG A 225 -4.86 -5.47 -34.45
CA ARG A 225 -3.54 -4.99 -34.92
C ARG A 225 -3.17 -3.63 -34.31
N TRP A 226 -4.10 -2.72 -34.20
CA TRP A 226 -3.90 -1.42 -33.55
C TRP A 226 -3.71 -1.56 -32.03
N GLY A 227 -4.36 -2.54 -31.42
CA GLY A 227 -4.12 -2.89 -30.02
C GLY A 227 -2.66 -3.32 -29.77
N ILE A 228 -2.11 -4.15 -30.67
CA ILE A 228 -0.69 -4.54 -30.62
C ILE A 228 0.22 -3.31 -30.80
N LEU A 229 -0.07 -2.45 -31.78
CA LEU A 229 0.71 -1.22 -32.01
C LEU A 229 0.71 -0.32 -30.76
N THR A 230 -0.43 -0.17 -30.13
CA THR A 230 -0.56 0.59 -28.87
C THR A 230 0.30 -0.02 -27.76
N LEU A 231 0.28 -1.35 -27.61
CA LEU A 231 1.10 -2.05 -26.62
C LEU A 231 2.60 -1.84 -26.89
N ILE A 232 3.03 -1.92 -28.14
CA ILE A 232 4.42 -1.65 -28.55
C ILE A 232 4.79 -0.20 -28.22
N THR A 233 3.92 0.78 -28.53
CA THR A 233 4.16 2.20 -28.23
C THR A 233 4.30 2.44 -26.73
N ILE A 234 3.44 1.85 -25.89
CA ILE A 234 3.53 1.93 -24.43
C ILE A 234 4.83 1.29 -23.94
N SER A 235 5.25 0.16 -24.51
CA SER A 235 6.48 -0.53 -24.15
C SER A 235 7.72 0.30 -24.50
N LEU A 236 7.76 0.88 -25.69
CA LEU A 236 8.86 1.78 -26.12
C LEU A 236 8.94 3.02 -25.23
N LEU A 237 7.79 3.62 -24.91
CA LEU A 237 7.75 4.77 -24.01
C LEU A 237 8.21 4.40 -22.59
N SER A 238 7.87 3.20 -22.12
CA SER A 238 8.35 2.70 -20.82
C SER A 238 9.88 2.55 -20.81
N CYS A 239 10.48 2.10 -21.93
CA CYS A 239 11.95 2.05 -22.09
C CYS A 239 12.57 3.46 -22.09
N LEU A 240 11.94 4.44 -22.74
CA LEU A 240 12.42 5.83 -22.71
C LEU A 240 12.31 6.41 -21.29
N LEU A 241 11.20 6.16 -20.60
CA LEU A 241 10.99 6.60 -19.22
C LEU A 241 11.95 5.95 -18.21
N TYR A 242 12.54 4.80 -18.55
CA TYR A 242 13.58 4.17 -17.74
C TYR A 242 14.78 5.10 -17.56
N GLN A 243 15.20 5.80 -18.62
CA GLN A 243 16.38 6.67 -18.61
C GLN A 243 16.27 7.88 -17.64
N PHE A 244 15.07 8.32 -17.28
CA PHE A 244 14.86 9.46 -16.37
C PHE A 244 15.28 9.17 -14.90
N LYS A 245 15.13 7.93 -14.42
CA LYS A 245 15.53 7.52 -13.05
C LYS A 245 15.98 6.06 -13.06
N PRO A 246 17.14 5.73 -13.63
CA PRO A 246 17.57 4.33 -13.78
C PRO A 246 17.71 3.63 -12.44
N ALA A 247 18.34 4.24 -11.44
CA ALA A 247 18.53 3.64 -10.12
C ALA A 247 17.21 3.19 -9.44
N SER A 248 16.12 3.93 -9.64
CA SER A 248 14.80 3.53 -9.12
C SER A 248 14.18 2.36 -9.88
N ALA A 249 14.49 2.20 -11.16
CA ALA A 249 14.03 1.08 -11.97
C ALA A 249 14.87 -0.17 -11.67
N ASP A 250 16.18 -0.03 -11.60
CA ASP A 250 17.12 -1.11 -11.27
C ASP A 250 16.88 -1.66 -9.86
N GLY A 251 16.55 -0.77 -8.90
CA GLY A 251 16.12 -1.20 -7.56
C GLY A 251 14.89 -2.10 -7.61
N ARG A 252 13.90 -1.83 -8.48
CA ARG A 252 12.74 -2.71 -8.66
C ARG A 252 13.10 -4.02 -9.34
N ILE A 253 14.00 -4.00 -10.33
CA ILE A 253 14.49 -5.21 -10.98
C ILE A 253 15.19 -6.12 -9.95
N LEU A 254 16.00 -5.56 -9.06
CA LEU A 254 16.60 -6.29 -7.94
C LEU A 254 15.54 -6.93 -7.04
N ILE A 255 14.51 -6.15 -6.67
CA ILE A 255 13.40 -6.66 -5.85
C ILE A 255 12.69 -7.83 -6.56
N TRP A 256 12.37 -7.69 -7.85
CA TRP A 256 11.70 -8.74 -8.62
C TRP A 256 12.56 -10.00 -8.79
N LYS A 257 13.87 -9.83 -8.96
CA LYS A 257 14.84 -10.94 -9.03
C LYS A 257 14.81 -11.76 -7.74
N ILE A 258 14.88 -11.10 -6.59
CA ILE A 258 14.85 -11.76 -5.28
C ILE A 258 13.45 -12.36 -5.02
N THR A 259 12.37 -11.63 -5.36
CA THR A 259 10.99 -12.15 -5.25
C THR A 259 10.79 -13.42 -6.07
N THR A 260 11.41 -13.50 -7.26
CA THR A 260 11.36 -14.70 -8.10
C THR A 260 12.06 -15.89 -7.43
N GLN A 261 13.14 -15.67 -6.67
CA GLN A 261 13.78 -16.73 -5.86
C GLN A 261 12.84 -17.21 -4.76
N MET A 262 12.15 -16.28 -4.07
CA MET A 262 11.10 -16.64 -3.09
C MET A 262 10.01 -17.51 -3.73
N ILE A 263 9.49 -17.11 -4.90
CA ILE A 263 8.45 -17.88 -5.62
C ILE A 263 8.94 -19.28 -5.96
N LYS A 264 10.21 -19.44 -6.38
CA LYS A 264 10.79 -20.76 -6.68
C LYS A 264 10.86 -21.67 -5.46
N GLU A 265 11.04 -21.12 -4.26
CA GLU A 265 11.06 -21.92 -3.03
C GLU A 265 9.66 -22.42 -2.64
N LYS A 266 8.61 -21.59 -2.81
CA LYS A 266 7.22 -21.96 -2.47
C LYS A 266 6.23 -21.66 -3.60
N PRO A 267 6.33 -22.35 -4.76
CA PRO A 267 5.56 -21.98 -5.95
C PRO A 267 4.05 -22.22 -5.83
N PHE A 268 3.61 -23.22 -5.08
CA PHE A 268 2.20 -23.61 -5.00
C PHE A 268 1.45 -22.93 -3.87
N THR A 269 2.03 -22.81 -2.69
CA THR A 269 1.39 -22.29 -1.49
C THR A 269 1.71 -20.80 -1.25
N GLY A 270 2.83 -20.32 -1.78
CA GLY A 270 3.40 -19.03 -1.41
C GLY A 270 3.87 -18.98 0.05
N PHE A 271 4.20 -17.79 0.51
CA PHE A 271 4.65 -17.53 1.89
C PHE A 271 3.49 -17.09 2.81
N GLY A 272 2.28 -17.09 2.29
CA GLY A 272 1.12 -16.55 2.99
C GLY A 272 1.05 -15.01 2.93
N PRO A 273 -0.02 -14.45 3.47
CA PRO A 273 -0.22 -13.01 3.54
C PRO A 273 0.90 -12.32 4.32
N HIS A 274 1.32 -11.14 3.87
CA HIS A 274 2.52 -10.45 4.37
C HIS A 274 3.81 -11.29 4.27
N GLY A 275 3.76 -12.45 3.63
CA GLY A 275 4.89 -13.35 3.50
C GLY A 275 6.07 -12.72 2.78
N PHE A 276 5.82 -11.82 1.83
CA PHE A 276 6.88 -11.01 1.23
C PHE A 276 7.57 -10.14 2.31
N THR A 277 6.82 -9.33 3.03
CA THR A 277 7.38 -8.39 4.02
C THR A 277 8.14 -9.11 5.14
N ALA A 278 7.64 -10.26 5.58
CA ALA A 278 8.25 -11.06 6.65
C ALA A 278 9.53 -11.78 6.23
N ASN A 279 9.72 -12.08 4.95
CA ASN A 279 10.82 -12.94 4.51
C ASN A 279 11.81 -12.26 3.55
N TYR A 280 11.38 -11.23 2.82
CA TYR A 280 12.17 -10.63 1.74
C TYR A 280 13.59 -10.22 2.17
N MET A 281 13.75 -9.59 3.35
CA MET A 281 15.06 -9.12 3.81
C MET A 281 16.05 -10.25 4.09
N HIS A 282 15.56 -11.44 4.46
CA HIS A 282 16.41 -12.63 4.59
C HIS A 282 16.89 -13.14 3.22
N PHE A 283 15.99 -13.22 2.24
CA PHE A 283 16.33 -13.57 0.86
C PHE A 283 17.28 -12.55 0.23
N GLN A 284 17.04 -11.24 0.47
CA GLN A 284 17.94 -10.17 0.02
C GLN A 284 19.34 -10.34 0.62
N SER A 285 19.42 -10.59 1.92
CA SER A 285 20.69 -10.82 2.62
C SER A 285 21.46 -11.99 2.04
N GLU A 286 20.79 -13.12 1.82
CA GLU A 286 21.40 -14.32 1.25
C GLU A 286 21.86 -14.11 -0.19
N TYR A 287 21.03 -13.49 -1.03
CA TYR A 287 21.35 -13.15 -2.40
C TYR A 287 22.57 -12.21 -2.48
N LEU A 288 22.56 -11.11 -1.73
CA LEU A 288 23.63 -10.12 -1.76
C LEU A 288 24.96 -10.65 -1.20
N LYS A 289 24.88 -11.60 -0.26
CA LYS A 289 26.08 -12.28 0.26
C LYS A 289 26.73 -13.20 -0.76
N LYS A 290 25.93 -13.97 -1.54
CA LYS A 290 26.43 -15.02 -2.44
C LYS A 290 26.68 -14.50 -3.87
N GLU A 291 25.74 -13.74 -4.42
CA GLU A 291 25.67 -13.45 -5.86
C GLU A 291 25.60 -11.95 -6.19
N GLY A 292 25.30 -11.09 -5.20
CA GLY A 292 25.04 -9.68 -5.43
C GLY A 292 26.23 -8.91 -5.97
N SER A 293 26.08 -8.26 -7.11
CA SER A 293 27.08 -7.33 -7.67
C SER A 293 27.29 -6.11 -6.77
N ILE A 294 28.40 -5.40 -6.95
CA ILE A 294 28.69 -4.14 -6.22
C ILE A 294 27.55 -3.14 -6.44
N TYR A 295 27.04 -3.04 -7.67
CA TYR A 295 25.95 -2.14 -8.00
C TYR A 295 24.63 -2.52 -7.28
N GLU A 296 24.28 -3.81 -7.27
CA GLU A 296 23.08 -4.30 -6.57
C GLU A 296 23.19 -4.07 -5.04
N LYS A 297 24.38 -4.23 -4.46
CA LYS A 297 24.65 -3.90 -3.05
C LYS A 297 24.43 -2.41 -2.73
N GLN A 298 24.73 -1.52 -3.68
CA GLN A 298 24.45 -0.09 -3.54
C GLN A 298 22.98 0.26 -3.71
N LEU A 299 22.24 -0.46 -4.57
CA LEU A 299 20.80 -0.26 -4.80
C LEU A 299 19.96 -0.76 -3.63
N ALA A 300 20.39 -1.82 -2.97
CA ALA A 300 19.65 -2.47 -1.89
C ALA A 300 19.25 -1.51 -0.78
N ASP A 301 18.03 -1.69 -0.26
CA ASP A 301 17.50 -0.98 0.90
C ASP A 301 16.51 -1.87 1.67
N ASN A 302 16.04 -1.40 2.83
CA ASN A 302 14.93 -2.05 3.53
C ASN A 302 13.65 -1.93 2.70
N ASN A 303 13.00 -3.05 2.42
CA ASN A 303 11.92 -3.10 1.46
C ASN A 303 10.64 -3.71 2.06
N HIS A 304 9.50 -3.03 1.83
CA HIS A 304 8.17 -3.47 2.26
C HIS A 304 7.29 -3.96 1.09
N TYR A 305 7.65 -3.61 -0.15
CA TYR A 305 6.76 -3.74 -1.32
C TYR A 305 7.44 -4.49 -2.46
N VAL A 306 6.66 -5.34 -3.14
CA VAL A 306 7.11 -6.02 -4.38
C VAL A 306 7.17 -5.06 -5.56
N TYR A 307 6.38 -3.99 -5.56
CA TYR A 307 6.20 -3.06 -6.68
C TYR A 307 5.74 -3.74 -7.98
N ASN A 308 5.05 -4.87 -7.86
CA ASN A 308 4.44 -5.61 -8.98
C ASN A 308 3.36 -6.54 -8.42
N GLU A 309 2.09 -6.24 -8.71
CA GLU A 309 0.97 -6.99 -8.14
C GLU A 309 0.91 -8.46 -8.57
N PRO A 310 1.10 -8.84 -9.85
CA PRO A 310 1.19 -10.24 -10.23
C PRO A 310 2.22 -11.03 -9.42
N LEU A 311 3.43 -10.48 -9.26
CA LEU A 311 4.49 -11.12 -8.46
C LEU A 311 4.12 -11.19 -6.98
N ARG A 312 3.46 -10.15 -6.45
CA ARG A 312 3.01 -10.14 -5.06
C ARG A 312 1.97 -11.24 -4.81
N TRP A 313 0.95 -11.34 -5.67
CA TRP A 313 -0.05 -12.41 -5.55
C TRP A 313 0.58 -13.80 -5.64
N THR A 314 1.60 -13.94 -6.49
CA THR A 314 2.30 -15.21 -6.65
C THR A 314 3.18 -15.54 -5.44
N VAL A 315 3.95 -14.58 -4.90
CA VAL A 315 4.83 -14.85 -3.74
C VAL A 315 4.03 -15.10 -2.45
N GLU A 316 2.87 -14.44 -2.30
CA GLU A 316 2.03 -14.62 -1.10
C GLU A 316 1.12 -15.85 -1.20
N TYR A 317 0.49 -16.11 -2.35
CA TYR A 317 -0.55 -17.14 -2.49
C TYR A 317 -0.21 -18.22 -3.52
N GLY A 318 1.01 -18.24 -4.02
CA GLY A 318 1.46 -19.22 -5.02
C GLY A 318 0.69 -19.13 -6.34
N VAL A 319 0.66 -20.24 -7.06
CA VAL A 319 -0.08 -20.37 -8.33
C VAL A 319 -1.56 -20.03 -8.19
N ALA A 320 -2.19 -20.36 -7.06
CA ALA A 320 -3.61 -20.04 -6.83
C ALA A 320 -3.85 -18.52 -6.84
N GLY A 321 -2.95 -17.72 -6.23
CA GLY A 321 -3.01 -16.26 -6.28
C GLY A 321 -2.87 -15.72 -7.70
N LEU A 322 -1.93 -16.25 -8.48
CA LEU A 322 -1.74 -15.87 -9.88
C LEU A 322 -2.97 -16.18 -10.73
N LEU A 323 -3.58 -17.37 -10.55
CA LEU A 323 -4.78 -17.76 -11.28
C LEU A 323 -5.98 -16.87 -10.92
N LEU A 324 -6.15 -16.49 -9.65
CA LEU A 324 -7.18 -15.52 -9.24
C LEU A 324 -6.95 -14.16 -9.88
N TYR A 325 -5.72 -13.68 -9.91
CA TYR A 325 -5.37 -12.42 -10.57
C TYR A 325 -5.69 -12.46 -12.07
N ILE A 326 -5.31 -13.53 -12.77
CA ILE A 326 -5.63 -13.75 -14.19
C ILE A 326 -7.15 -13.85 -14.38
N GLY A 327 -7.87 -14.51 -13.49
CA GLY A 327 -9.33 -14.61 -13.52
C GLY A 327 -10.02 -13.24 -13.45
N ILE A 328 -9.53 -12.34 -12.60
CA ILE A 328 -10.00 -10.96 -12.53
C ILE A 328 -9.74 -10.23 -13.86
N LEU A 329 -8.53 -10.36 -14.43
CA LEU A 329 -8.19 -9.78 -15.74
C LEU A 329 -9.14 -10.29 -16.81
N TYR A 330 -9.36 -11.59 -16.89
CA TYR A 330 -10.28 -12.19 -17.85
C TYR A 330 -11.69 -11.60 -17.72
N CYS A 331 -12.23 -11.50 -16.52
CA CYS A 331 -13.56 -10.92 -16.30
C CYS A 331 -13.65 -9.45 -16.76
N ILE A 332 -12.58 -8.66 -16.53
CA ILE A 332 -12.54 -7.25 -16.91
C ILE A 332 -12.52 -7.10 -18.44
N PHE A 333 -11.66 -7.87 -19.13
CA PHE A 333 -11.51 -7.77 -20.58
C PHE A 333 -12.62 -8.47 -21.37
N SER A 334 -13.26 -9.50 -20.82
CA SER A 334 -14.41 -10.18 -21.42
C SER A 334 -15.72 -9.40 -21.32
N TYR A 335 -15.72 -8.28 -20.60
CA TYR A 335 -16.91 -7.47 -20.37
C TYR A 335 -17.37 -6.75 -21.64
N LYS A 336 -18.63 -7.00 -22.08
CA LYS A 336 -19.21 -6.29 -23.24
C LYS A 336 -19.56 -4.83 -22.89
N LYS A 337 -19.12 -3.94 -23.73
CA LYS A 337 -19.12 -2.48 -23.56
C LYS A 337 -20.40 -1.88 -24.15
N SER A 338 -21.29 -1.34 -23.33
CA SER A 338 -22.51 -0.70 -23.86
C SER A 338 -22.78 0.70 -23.30
N GLU A 339 -22.33 1.00 -22.07
CA GLU A 339 -22.65 2.25 -21.39
C GLU A 339 -21.40 2.98 -20.93
N ILE A 340 -21.40 4.31 -20.99
CA ILE A 340 -20.26 5.16 -20.59
C ILE A 340 -19.85 4.95 -19.12
N GLN A 341 -20.83 4.74 -18.23
CA GLN A 341 -20.56 4.45 -16.83
C GLN A 341 -19.80 3.13 -16.65
N SER A 342 -20.16 2.13 -17.43
CA SER A 342 -19.49 0.83 -17.46
C SER A 342 -18.06 0.94 -18.01
N LEU A 343 -17.87 1.70 -19.08
CA LEU A 343 -16.56 2.00 -19.65
C LEU A 343 -15.68 2.77 -18.68
N SER A 344 -16.26 3.73 -17.93
CA SER A 344 -15.55 4.49 -16.90
C SER A 344 -15.09 3.59 -15.74
N ALA A 345 -15.96 2.70 -15.25
CA ALA A 345 -15.61 1.74 -14.21
C ALA A 345 -14.50 0.79 -14.67
N GLN A 346 -14.58 0.29 -15.90
CA GLN A 346 -13.55 -0.56 -16.51
C GLN A 346 -12.22 0.19 -16.67
N ALA A 347 -12.25 1.45 -17.12
CA ALA A 347 -11.07 2.29 -17.26
C ALA A 347 -10.39 2.57 -15.92
N ILE A 348 -11.17 2.85 -14.85
CA ILE A 348 -10.65 3.00 -13.48
C ILE A 348 -9.89 1.74 -13.05
N TYR A 349 -10.49 0.57 -13.31
CA TYR A 349 -9.85 -0.68 -12.90
C TYR A 349 -8.60 -0.98 -13.73
N ILE A 350 -8.62 -0.73 -15.04
CA ILE A 350 -7.46 -0.86 -15.94
C ILE A 350 -6.32 0.08 -15.46
N ALA A 351 -6.66 1.32 -15.09
CA ALA A 351 -5.68 2.25 -14.53
C ALA A 351 -4.96 1.68 -13.31
N GLY A 352 -5.73 1.12 -12.35
CA GLY A 352 -5.19 0.49 -11.16
C GLY A 352 -4.32 -0.73 -11.47
N LEU A 353 -4.71 -1.56 -12.44
CA LEU A 353 -3.92 -2.72 -12.88
C LEU A 353 -2.59 -2.29 -13.50
N VAL A 354 -2.60 -1.33 -14.43
CA VAL A 354 -1.39 -0.83 -15.11
C VAL A 354 -0.47 -0.13 -14.11
N TRP A 355 -1.02 0.68 -13.21
CA TRP A 355 -0.25 1.30 -12.14
C TRP A 355 0.35 0.25 -11.20
N GLY A 356 -0.38 -0.83 -10.92
CA GLY A 356 0.03 -1.95 -10.08
C GLY A 356 1.15 -2.83 -10.66
N LEU A 357 1.42 -2.75 -11.97
CA LEU A 357 2.60 -3.42 -12.56
C LEU A 357 3.93 -2.82 -12.08
N PHE A 358 3.90 -1.58 -11.56
CA PHE A 358 5.07 -0.85 -11.12
C PHE A 358 4.89 -0.21 -9.74
N SER A 359 3.82 -0.58 -9.00
CA SER A 359 3.47 0.00 -7.71
C SER A 359 2.79 -1.04 -6.82
N TYR A 360 2.05 -0.61 -5.78
CA TYR A 360 1.49 -1.47 -4.74
C TYR A 360 0.03 -1.12 -4.39
N PRO A 361 -0.93 -1.22 -5.33
CA PRO A 361 -2.33 -0.86 -5.11
C PRO A 361 -2.99 -1.62 -3.95
N ASP A 362 -2.69 -2.91 -3.81
CA ASP A 362 -3.28 -3.75 -2.75
C ASP A 362 -2.87 -3.35 -1.33
N GLN A 363 -1.78 -2.62 -1.18
CA GLN A 363 -1.31 -2.10 0.11
C GLN A 363 -1.71 -0.62 0.32
N THR A 364 -2.50 -0.07 -0.63
CA THR A 364 -2.95 1.32 -0.61
C THR A 364 -4.47 1.38 -0.55
N PHE A 365 -5.03 1.48 0.65
CA PHE A 365 -6.47 1.40 0.87
C PHE A 365 -7.30 2.38 0.01
N PRO A 366 -6.94 3.67 -0.16
CA PRO A 366 -7.67 4.59 -1.02
C PRO A 366 -7.81 4.09 -2.47
N ILE A 367 -6.74 3.54 -3.03
CA ILE A 367 -6.73 2.99 -4.40
C ILE A 367 -7.62 1.75 -4.47
N LEU A 368 -7.50 0.84 -3.49
CA LEU A 368 -8.36 -0.34 -3.41
C LEU A 368 -9.84 0.01 -3.28
N ALA A 369 -10.18 1.05 -2.51
CA ALA A 369 -11.57 1.49 -2.35
C ALA A 369 -12.16 1.95 -3.70
N VAL A 370 -11.43 2.77 -4.45
CA VAL A 370 -11.84 3.23 -5.79
C VAL A 370 -11.96 2.05 -6.76
N MET A 371 -11.00 1.12 -6.77
CA MET A 371 -11.05 -0.09 -7.61
C MET A 371 -12.22 -1.00 -7.21
N THR A 372 -12.52 -1.15 -5.91
CA THR A 372 -13.64 -1.94 -5.41
C THR A 372 -14.98 -1.37 -5.85
N ILE A 373 -15.15 -0.04 -5.81
CA ILE A 373 -16.35 0.64 -6.31
C ILE A 373 -16.52 0.36 -7.82
N ALA A 374 -15.44 0.49 -8.58
CA ALA A 374 -15.45 0.23 -10.02
C ALA A 374 -15.80 -1.24 -10.32
N LEU A 375 -15.22 -2.20 -9.58
CA LEU A 375 -15.48 -3.63 -9.77
C LEU A 375 -16.94 -3.98 -9.46
N ALA A 376 -17.52 -3.40 -8.41
CA ALA A 376 -18.91 -3.61 -8.03
C ALA A 376 -19.88 -3.03 -9.10
N GLU A 377 -19.56 -1.86 -9.65
CA GLU A 377 -20.32 -1.27 -10.76
C GLU A 377 -20.27 -2.12 -12.03
N MET A 378 -19.09 -2.67 -12.36
CA MET A 378 -18.95 -3.61 -13.47
C MET A 378 -19.81 -4.86 -13.27
N SER A 379 -19.76 -5.46 -12.08
CA SER A 379 -20.55 -6.65 -11.74
C SER A 379 -22.06 -6.40 -11.82
N ASN A 380 -22.56 -5.23 -11.39
CA ASN A 380 -23.97 -4.87 -11.49
C ASN A 380 -24.49 -4.77 -12.93
N ARG A 381 -23.62 -4.48 -13.89
CA ARG A 381 -23.96 -4.27 -15.30
C ARG A 381 -23.65 -5.47 -16.18
N GLN A 382 -23.05 -6.51 -15.61
CA GLN A 382 -22.73 -7.74 -16.32
C GLN A 382 -24.00 -8.59 -16.48
N ARG A 383 -24.56 -8.63 -17.71
CA ARG A 383 -25.79 -9.39 -18.00
C ARG A 383 -25.52 -10.85 -18.41
N GLU A 384 -24.36 -11.15 -18.97
CA GLU A 384 -24.08 -12.39 -19.70
C GLU A 384 -23.45 -13.52 -18.87
N CYS A 385 -23.00 -13.25 -17.64
CA CYS A 385 -22.35 -14.23 -16.78
C CYS A 385 -23.16 -14.53 -15.51
N VAL A 386 -24.48 -14.65 -15.64
CA VAL A 386 -25.33 -14.97 -14.49
C VAL A 386 -25.24 -16.45 -14.17
N ILE A 387 -24.64 -16.80 -13.04
CA ILE A 387 -24.47 -18.21 -12.61
C ILE A 387 -25.74 -18.72 -11.97
N LYS A 388 -26.43 -17.90 -11.17
CA LYS A 388 -27.66 -18.30 -10.45
C LYS A 388 -28.48 -17.10 -10.02
N GLN A 389 -29.82 -17.26 -10.05
CA GLN A 389 -30.72 -16.34 -9.37
C GLN A 389 -30.95 -16.83 -7.94
N LEU A 390 -30.79 -15.95 -6.95
CA LEU A 390 -31.03 -16.28 -5.54
C LEU A 390 -32.50 -16.00 -5.18
N PRO A 391 -33.20 -16.95 -4.53
CA PRO A 391 -34.59 -16.74 -4.12
C PRO A 391 -34.72 -15.69 -3.01
N HIS A 392 -35.88 -15.02 -2.97
CA HIS A 392 -36.19 -13.90 -2.05
C HIS A 392 -36.16 -14.20 -0.54
N LYS A 393 -36.10 -15.47 -0.12
CA LYS A 393 -36.40 -15.92 1.26
C LYS A 393 -35.23 -15.90 2.27
N TYR A 394 -34.07 -15.31 1.92
CA TYR A 394 -32.90 -15.36 2.84
C TYR A 394 -32.88 -14.25 3.90
N ILE A 395 -33.93 -14.14 4.73
CA ILE A 395 -33.97 -13.21 5.88
C ILE A 395 -32.81 -13.51 6.86
N PHE A 396 -32.54 -14.79 7.10
CA PHE A 396 -31.44 -15.22 7.99
C PHE A 396 -30.09 -14.73 7.50
N LEU A 397 -29.78 -14.87 6.20
CA LEU A 397 -28.51 -14.40 5.63
C LEU A 397 -28.34 -12.87 5.78
N LYS A 398 -29.43 -12.10 5.66
CA LYS A 398 -29.40 -10.65 5.90
C LYS A 398 -29.06 -10.32 7.35
N ALA A 399 -29.65 -11.05 8.30
CA ALA A 399 -29.37 -10.86 9.71
C ALA A 399 -27.89 -11.18 10.02
N VAL A 400 -27.34 -12.25 9.45
CA VAL A 400 -25.93 -12.61 9.60
C VAL A 400 -25.00 -11.51 9.02
N ILE A 401 -25.30 -10.99 7.82
CA ILE A 401 -24.51 -9.90 7.21
C ILE A 401 -24.60 -8.64 8.07
N PHE A 402 -25.80 -8.30 8.56
CA PHE A 402 -25.98 -7.12 9.42
C PHE A 402 -25.20 -7.25 10.73
N LEU A 403 -25.25 -8.43 11.36
CA LEU A 403 -24.47 -8.72 12.57
C LEU A 403 -22.95 -8.67 12.31
N ALA A 404 -22.50 -9.16 11.15
CA ALA A 404 -21.10 -9.07 10.74
C ALA A 404 -20.65 -7.60 10.58
N ILE A 405 -21.49 -6.76 9.95
CA ILE A 405 -21.22 -5.31 9.81
C ILE A 405 -21.20 -4.61 11.17
N ALA A 406 -22.14 -4.92 12.04
CA ALA A 406 -22.20 -4.35 13.40
C ALA A 406 -20.98 -4.78 14.24
N GLY A 407 -20.60 -6.07 14.17
CA GLY A 407 -19.41 -6.60 14.81
C GLY A 407 -18.13 -5.92 14.31
N GLN A 408 -18.03 -5.67 13.01
CA GLN A 408 -16.91 -4.92 12.43
C GLN A 408 -16.86 -3.48 12.98
N GLY A 409 -17.99 -2.79 13.12
CA GLY A 409 -18.04 -1.46 13.72
C GLY A 409 -17.53 -1.45 15.16
N ALA A 410 -17.91 -2.45 15.96
CA ALA A 410 -17.42 -2.60 17.33
C ALA A 410 -15.89 -2.86 17.38
N LEU A 411 -15.37 -3.71 16.48
CA LEU A 411 -13.93 -3.96 16.35
C LEU A 411 -13.17 -2.70 15.95
N LEU A 412 -13.73 -1.91 15.02
CA LEU A 412 -13.13 -0.66 14.59
C LEU A 412 -12.98 0.33 15.75
N ILE A 413 -14.01 0.46 16.58
CA ILE A 413 -13.97 1.33 17.78
C ILE A 413 -12.86 0.85 18.73
N LYS A 414 -12.78 -0.45 19.00
CA LYS A 414 -11.75 -1.02 19.87
C LYS A 414 -10.33 -0.76 19.34
N ILE A 415 -10.10 -1.03 18.05
CA ILE A 415 -8.79 -0.80 17.42
C ILE A 415 -8.45 0.70 17.44
N PHE A 416 -9.43 1.57 17.17
CA PHE A 416 -9.25 3.02 17.26
C PHE A 416 -8.84 3.47 18.67
N GLN A 417 -9.49 2.95 19.71
CA GLN A 417 -9.13 3.26 21.10
C GLN A 417 -7.66 2.86 21.40
N CYS A 418 -7.23 1.66 20.99
CA CYS A 418 -5.84 1.22 21.18
C CYS A 418 -4.83 2.12 20.44
N HIS A 419 -5.13 2.52 19.21
CA HIS A 419 -4.26 3.44 18.45
C HIS A 419 -4.21 4.84 19.08
N ARG A 420 -5.34 5.34 19.55
CA ARG A 420 -5.41 6.62 20.28
C ARG A 420 -4.58 6.58 21.57
N GLU A 421 -4.66 5.49 22.32
CA GLU A 421 -3.89 5.30 23.53
C GLU A 421 -2.39 5.24 23.23
N LEU A 422 -1.98 4.49 22.20
CA LEU A 422 -0.59 4.46 21.73
C LEU A 422 -0.10 5.87 21.35
N TYR A 423 -0.92 6.65 20.65
CA TYR A 423 -0.60 8.04 20.31
C TYR A 423 -0.42 8.90 21.58
N GLN A 424 -1.33 8.78 22.54
CA GLN A 424 -1.24 9.53 23.78
C GLN A 424 0.04 9.19 24.57
N ILE A 425 0.39 7.91 24.64
CA ILE A 425 1.64 7.45 25.26
C ILE A 425 2.85 8.07 24.55
N SER A 426 2.85 8.05 23.20
CA SER A 426 3.97 8.54 22.41
C SER A 426 4.20 10.06 22.50
N HIS A 427 3.17 10.85 22.82
CA HIS A 427 3.23 12.31 22.91
C HIS A 427 3.34 12.84 24.37
N ARG A 428 3.08 12.00 25.38
CA ARG A 428 3.21 12.36 26.79
C ARG A 428 4.59 12.07 27.39
N THR A 429 5.55 11.66 26.58
CA THR A 429 6.89 11.19 27.01
C THR A 429 7.70 12.21 27.83
N SER A 430 7.35 13.50 27.80
CA SER A 430 8.03 14.54 28.59
C SER A 430 7.60 14.60 30.05
N SER A 431 6.49 13.97 30.44
CA SER A 431 5.90 14.05 31.78
C SER A 431 5.80 12.70 32.52
N GLN A 432 6.09 11.59 31.85
CA GLN A 432 5.97 10.23 32.42
C GLN A 432 7.35 9.59 32.63
N SER A 433 7.47 8.77 33.66
CA SER A 433 8.67 7.96 33.85
C SER A 433 8.77 6.86 32.78
N PRO A 434 9.99 6.43 32.40
CA PRO A 434 10.16 5.31 31.47
C PRO A 434 9.42 4.04 31.88
N GLU A 435 9.30 3.77 33.17
CA GLU A 435 8.61 2.60 33.73
C GLU A 435 7.09 2.68 33.50
N GLU A 436 6.48 3.86 33.67
CA GLU A 436 5.05 4.06 33.39
C GLU A 436 4.75 3.86 31.91
N ILE A 437 5.63 4.34 31.03
CA ILE A 437 5.48 4.14 29.58
C ILE A 437 5.56 2.65 29.22
N ILE A 438 6.55 1.93 29.75
CA ILE A 438 6.72 0.48 29.52
C ILE A 438 5.50 -0.29 30.03
N THR A 439 4.99 0.05 31.22
CA THR A 439 3.81 -0.57 31.81
C THR A 439 2.57 -0.36 30.92
N SER A 440 2.36 0.87 30.48
CA SER A 440 1.23 1.19 29.56
C SER A 440 1.35 0.45 28.23
N LEU A 441 2.55 0.36 27.64
CA LEU A 441 2.77 -0.41 26.41
C LEU A 441 2.55 -1.90 26.62
N SER A 442 2.95 -2.46 27.75
CA SER A 442 2.72 -3.88 28.06
C SER A 442 1.22 -4.23 28.15
N GLN A 443 0.39 -3.31 28.63
CA GLN A 443 -1.07 -3.48 28.65
C GLN A 443 -1.69 -3.49 27.25
N LEU A 444 -1.12 -2.71 26.32
CA LEU A 444 -1.57 -2.67 24.92
C LEU A 444 -1.08 -3.84 24.09
N GLU A 445 -0.07 -4.58 24.52
CA GLU A 445 0.61 -5.63 23.75
C GLU A 445 -0.36 -6.65 23.15
N THR A 446 -1.25 -7.22 23.97
CA THR A 446 -2.21 -8.25 23.52
C THR A 446 -3.16 -7.72 22.43
N ALA A 447 -3.59 -6.47 22.53
CA ALA A 447 -4.50 -5.85 21.58
C ALA A 447 -3.80 -5.42 20.28
N MET A 448 -2.51 -5.06 20.35
CA MET A 448 -1.75 -4.49 19.25
C MET A 448 -0.65 -5.40 18.70
N LYS A 449 -0.56 -6.65 19.14
CA LYS A 449 0.53 -7.57 18.74
C LYS A 449 0.69 -7.76 17.23
N ASN A 450 -0.37 -7.62 16.46
CA ASN A 450 -0.38 -7.74 15.00
C ASN A 450 -0.29 -6.39 14.27
N GLU A 451 -0.19 -5.27 15.02
CA GLU A 451 -0.04 -3.95 14.44
C GLU A 451 1.45 -3.63 14.23
N THR A 452 1.82 -3.39 12.99
CA THR A 452 3.22 -3.14 12.61
C THR A 452 3.81 -1.88 13.24
N ILE A 453 2.99 -0.92 13.62
CA ILE A 453 3.40 0.35 14.24
C ILE A 453 3.76 0.19 15.73
N PHE A 454 3.21 -0.82 16.41
CA PHE A 454 3.35 -1.00 17.85
C PHE A 454 4.77 -1.41 18.25
N TRP A 455 5.33 -2.43 17.58
CA TRP A 455 6.60 -3.02 17.94
C TRP A 455 7.80 -2.08 17.80
N PRO A 456 7.94 -1.28 16.73
CA PRO A 456 9.02 -0.30 16.64
C PRO A 456 9.03 0.64 17.83
N TYR A 457 7.88 1.18 18.21
CA TYR A 457 7.77 2.11 19.32
C TYR A 457 8.09 1.43 20.66
N TYR A 458 7.52 0.24 20.92
CA TYR A 458 7.76 -0.52 22.15
C TYR A 458 9.23 -0.94 22.29
N CYS A 459 9.82 -1.53 21.25
CA CYS A 459 11.24 -1.94 21.27
C CYS A 459 12.19 -0.75 21.43
N HIS A 460 11.89 0.39 20.79
CA HIS A 460 12.68 1.61 20.99
C HIS A 460 12.61 2.15 22.42
N THR A 461 11.44 2.10 23.02
CA THR A 461 11.27 2.52 24.43
C THR A 461 12.07 1.62 25.36
N LEU A 462 11.99 0.31 25.19
CA LEU A 462 12.77 -0.67 25.95
C LEU A 462 14.29 -0.47 25.76
N TYR A 463 14.72 -0.22 24.51
CA TYR A 463 16.13 0.04 24.20
C TYR A 463 16.68 1.29 24.89
N LYS A 464 15.92 2.40 24.84
CA LYS A 464 16.30 3.66 25.51
C LYS A 464 16.34 3.52 27.04
N SER A 465 15.45 2.71 27.58
CA SER A 465 15.37 2.43 29.03
C SER A 465 16.31 1.31 29.48
N GLN A 466 17.17 0.79 28.59
CA GLN A 466 18.13 -0.30 28.84
C GLN A 466 17.48 -1.58 29.42
N ARG A 467 16.23 -1.84 29.07
CA ARG A 467 15.51 -3.05 29.46
C ARG A 467 15.79 -4.19 28.46
N ASP A 468 17.09 -4.55 28.32
CA ASP A 468 17.59 -5.42 27.25
C ASP A 468 17.01 -6.84 27.30
N SER A 469 16.79 -7.42 28.47
CA SER A 469 16.19 -8.74 28.61
C SER A 469 14.76 -8.78 28.04
N ILE A 470 13.95 -7.75 28.34
CA ILE A 470 12.59 -7.63 27.81
C ILE A 470 12.65 -7.31 26.32
N LEU A 471 13.56 -6.42 25.90
CA LEU A 471 13.75 -6.09 24.50
C LEU A 471 14.04 -7.32 23.64
N LEU A 472 14.94 -8.21 24.10
CA LEU A 472 15.31 -9.44 23.39
C LEU A 472 14.13 -10.42 23.22
N ASP A 473 13.20 -10.45 24.17
CA ASP A 473 11.95 -11.19 24.02
C ASP A 473 11.02 -10.54 22.99
N LYS A 474 10.79 -9.22 23.08
CA LYS A 474 9.83 -8.50 22.24
C LYS A 474 10.30 -8.27 20.81
N ILE A 475 11.58 -8.12 20.58
CA ILE A 475 12.12 -7.85 19.25
C ILE A 475 11.89 -9.03 18.28
N THR A 476 11.70 -10.25 18.78
CA THR A 476 11.38 -11.43 17.97
C THR A 476 10.03 -11.28 17.24
N TYR A 477 9.04 -10.64 17.86
CA TYR A 477 7.76 -10.35 17.22
C TYR A 477 7.91 -9.32 16.09
N TRP A 478 8.75 -8.30 16.29
CA TRP A 478 9.03 -7.33 15.25
C TRP A 478 9.79 -7.96 14.08
N GLU A 479 10.77 -8.83 14.34
CA GLU A 479 11.49 -9.60 13.31
C GLU A 479 10.55 -10.47 12.47
N GLN A 480 9.56 -11.11 13.09
CA GLN A 480 8.59 -11.95 12.38
C GLN A 480 7.66 -11.14 11.46
N LEU A 481 7.33 -9.91 11.85
CA LEU A 481 6.48 -9.04 11.04
C LEU A 481 7.25 -8.33 9.94
N TYR A 482 8.43 -7.80 10.27
CA TYR A 482 9.28 -7.04 9.36
C TYR A 482 10.74 -7.05 9.81
N PRO A 483 11.54 -8.01 9.34
CA PRO A 483 12.98 -7.99 9.54
C PRO A 483 13.60 -6.81 8.79
N SER A 484 14.49 -6.06 9.45
CA SER A 484 15.16 -4.90 8.87
C SER A 484 16.55 -4.71 9.45
N THR A 485 17.40 -3.94 8.77
CA THR A 485 18.72 -3.58 9.33
C THR A 485 18.60 -2.94 10.69
N HIS A 486 17.56 -2.14 10.91
CA HIS A 486 17.31 -1.45 12.17
C HIS A 486 16.99 -2.43 13.31
N THR A 487 16.09 -3.38 13.05
CA THR A 487 15.70 -4.43 13.99
C THR A 487 16.91 -5.24 14.45
N TYR A 488 17.77 -5.64 13.50
CA TYR A 488 18.97 -6.44 13.80
C TYR A 488 20.07 -5.64 14.50
N ILE A 489 20.22 -4.34 14.22
CA ILE A 489 21.15 -3.47 14.98
C ILE A 489 20.69 -3.30 16.42
N LEU A 490 19.40 -3.03 16.65
CA LEU A 490 18.85 -2.95 18.01
C LEU A 490 19.04 -4.27 18.78
N LYS A 491 18.80 -5.40 18.13
CA LYS A 491 19.02 -6.73 18.70
C LYS A 491 20.50 -6.94 19.05
N GLY A 492 21.40 -6.57 18.12
CA GLY A 492 22.84 -6.66 18.36
C GLY A 492 23.31 -5.80 19.53
N ASP A 493 22.82 -4.55 19.63
CA ASP A 493 23.13 -3.66 20.76
C ASP A 493 22.66 -4.25 22.10
N ALA A 494 21.45 -4.81 22.17
CA ALA A 494 20.91 -5.43 23.38
C ALA A 494 21.68 -6.72 23.77
N LEU A 495 22.02 -7.54 22.78
CA LEU A 495 22.83 -8.76 22.98
C LEU A 495 24.24 -8.41 23.49
N GLN A 496 24.86 -7.36 22.94
CA GLN A 496 26.17 -6.88 23.39
C GLN A 496 26.12 -6.39 24.84
N ARG A 497 25.09 -5.61 25.24
CA ARG A 497 24.91 -5.14 26.62
C ARG A 497 24.61 -6.26 27.62
N THR A 498 24.07 -7.40 27.13
CA THR A 498 23.82 -8.60 27.96
C THR A 498 24.95 -9.63 27.89
N ASP A 499 26.12 -9.24 27.38
CA ASP A 499 27.34 -10.06 27.24
C ASP A 499 27.20 -11.30 26.32
N LYS A 500 26.17 -11.31 25.46
CA LYS A 500 25.95 -12.34 24.43
C LYS A 500 26.66 -12.00 23.13
N ILE A 501 27.98 -11.89 23.22
CA ILE A 501 28.83 -11.30 22.18
C ILE A 501 28.75 -12.02 20.83
N LYS A 502 28.77 -13.37 20.81
CA LYS A 502 28.66 -14.14 19.56
C LYS A 502 27.33 -13.94 18.85
N GLU A 503 26.26 -13.86 19.61
CA GLU A 503 24.92 -13.60 19.06
C GLU A 503 24.81 -12.16 18.54
N ALA A 504 25.43 -11.18 19.26
CA ALA A 504 25.51 -9.79 18.82
C ALA A 504 26.27 -9.65 17.48
N GLU A 505 27.42 -10.33 17.36
CA GLU A 505 28.20 -10.39 16.11
C GLU A 505 27.35 -10.91 14.96
N THR A 506 26.63 -12.01 15.19
CA THR A 506 25.71 -12.60 14.19
C THR A 506 24.61 -11.63 13.76
N ALA A 507 24.01 -10.91 14.72
CA ALA A 507 22.96 -9.93 14.44
C ALA A 507 23.47 -8.74 13.61
N TYR A 508 24.63 -8.19 13.95
CA TYR A 508 25.23 -7.10 13.17
C TYR A 508 25.62 -7.52 11.75
N TRP A 509 26.17 -8.73 11.58
CA TRP A 509 26.47 -9.25 10.24
C TRP A 509 25.20 -9.50 9.43
N ALA A 510 24.13 -9.98 10.04
CA ALA A 510 22.84 -10.11 9.37
C ALA A 510 22.33 -8.74 8.90
N ALA A 511 22.38 -7.71 9.74
CA ALA A 511 22.04 -6.34 9.37
C ALA A 511 22.88 -5.82 8.20
N HIS A 512 24.19 -6.09 8.20
CA HIS A 512 25.09 -5.70 7.11
C HIS A 512 24.71 -6.38 5.79
N PHE A 513 24.51 -7.69 5.78
CA PHE A 513 24.18 -8.41 4.55
C PHE A 513 22.76 -8.07 4.03
N MET A 514 21.84 -7.64 4.88
CA MET A 514 20.54 -7.14 4.42
C MET A 514 20.69 -5.90 3.53
N VAL A 515 21.48 -4.91 3.94
CA VAL A 515 21.74 -3.67 3.18
C VAL A 515 23.21 -3.28 3.30
N PRO A 516 24.08 -3.84 2.46
CA PRO A 516 25.53 -3.66 2.56
C PRO A 516 25.99 -2.19 2.46
N SER A 517 25.26 -1.34 1.74
CA SER A 517 25.56 0.09 1.60
C SER A 517 25.34 0.91 2.87
N ARG A 518 24.64 0.39 3.89
CA ARG A 518 24.47 1.03 5.19
C ARG A 518 25.63 0.71 6.11
N GLN A 519 26.36 1.71 6.55
CA GLN A 519 27.61 1.58 7.31
C GLN A 519 27.41 1.23 8.79
N LYS A 520 26.23 1.51 9.36
CA LYS A 520 25.99 1.42 10.81
C LYS A 520 26.30 0.05 11.43
N ALA A 521 25.96 -1.05 10.72
CA ALA A 521 26.24 -2.40 11.21
C ALA A 521 27.75 -2.68 11.31
N ARG A 522 28.51 -2.31 10.26
CA ARG A 522 29.99 -2.45 10.27
C ARG A 522 30.66 -1.53 11.27
N TYR A 523 30.16 -0.33 11.46
CA TYR A 523 30.59 0.58 12.53
C TYR A 523 30.41 -0.08 13.92
N LYS A 524 29.25 -0.67 14.20
CA LYS A 524 29.01 -1.37 15.46
C LYS A 524 29.93 -2.58 15.64
N LEU A 525 30.17 -3.37 14.58
CA LEU A 525 31.12 -4.46 14.60
C LEU A 525 32.56 -3.99 14.87
N ALA A 526 32.99 -2.89 14.26
CA ALA A 526 34.34 -2.34 14.47
C ALA A 526 34.54 -1.94 15.96
N LEU A 527 33.57 -1.25 16.55
CA LEU A 527 33.61 -0.89 17.97
C LEU A 527 33.59 -2.12 18.88
N MET A 528 32.75 -3.10 18.58
CA MET A 528 32.66 -4.35 19.35
C MET A 528 33.98 -5.13 19.31
N TYR A 529 34.59 -5.29 18.13
CA TYR A 529 35.89 -5.97 17.98
C TYR A 529 37.01 -5.22 18.68
N TYR A 530 37.01 -3.88 18.64
CA TYR A 530 37.95 -3.06 19.39
C TYR A 530 37.88 -3.32 20.91
N GLN A 531 36.65 -3.34 21.44
CA GLN A 531 36.42 -3.66 22.87
C GLN A 531 36.88 -5.08 23.25
N GLN A 532 36.79 -6.02 22.30
CA GLN A 532 37.25 -7.40 22.47
C GLN A 532 38.76 -7.59 22.25
N LYS A 533 39.51 -6.51 21.98
CA LYS A 533 40.92 -6.55 21.60
C LYS A 533 41.22 -7.31 20.30
N ARG A 534 40.23 -7.50 19.44
CA ARG A 534 40.37 -8.03 18.05
C ARG A 534 40.76 -6.90 17.10
N ILE A 535 41.95 -6.32 17.33
CA ILE A 535 42.36 -5.04 16.75
C ILE A 535 42.46 -5.11 15.22
N SER A 536 42.98 -6.21 14.64
CA SER A 536 43.11 -6.35 13.19
C SER A 536 41.76 -6.32 12.46
N GLU A 537 40.74 -6.96 13.02
CA GLU A 537 39.40 -7.00 12.45
C GLU A 537 38.68 -5.66 12.64
N ALA A 538 38.88 -5.03 13.80
CA ALA A 538 38.36 -3.70 14.09
C ALA A 538 38.91 -2.66 13.10
N ASN A 539 40.23 -2.62 12.89
CA ASN A 539 40.88 -1.70 11.95
C ASN A 539 40.41 -1.93 10.50
N ARG A 540 40.29 -3.19 10.09
CA ARG A 540 39.78 -3.51 8.75
C ARG A 540 38.39 -2.92 8.51
N LEU A 541 37.43 -3.18 9.43
CA LEU A 541 36.07 -2.67 9.31
C LEU A 541 35.98 -1.15 9.43
N ALA A 542 36.78 -0.54 10.33
CA ALA A 542 36.85 0.91 10.45
C ALA A 542 37.34 1.54 9.14
N ASN A 543 38.39 1.01 8.54
CA ASN A 543 38.90 1.49 7.26
C ASN A 543 37.88 1.32 6.14
N GLU A 544 37.20 0.17 6.03
CA GLU A 544 36.11 -0.05 5.07
C GLU A 544 35.02 1.02 5.21
N VAL A 545 34.57 1.33 6.45
CA VAL A 545 33.54 2.34 6.71
C VAL A 545 34.00 3.75 6.33
N LEU A 546 35.28 4.10 6.61
CA LEU A 546 35.81 5.42 6.35
C LEU A 546 36.13 5.70 4.89
N THR A 547 36.48 4.67 4.10
CA THR A 547 36.90 4.80 2.70
C THR A 547 35.79 4.56 1.69
N GLU A 548 34.73 3.81 2.07
CA GLU A 548 33.64 3.48 1.16
C GLU A 548 32.76 4.70 0.85
N LYS A 549 32.33 4.81 -0.42
CA LYS A 549 31.41 5.86 -0.85
C LYS A 549 30.04 5.70 -0.18
N VAL A 550 29.63 6.69 0.61
CA VAL A 550 28.37 6.73 1.31
C VAL A 550 27.21 7.01 0.34
N LYS A 551 26.13 6.22 0.41
CA LYS A 551 24.93 6.42 -0.41
C LYS A 551 24.18 7.72 -0.03
N VAL A 552 24.03 7.98 1.27
CA VAL A 552 23.42 9.20 1.82
C VAL A 552 24.26 9.64 3.01
N TYR A 553 24.93 10.79 2.86
CA TYR A 553 25.73 11.37 3.95
C TYR A 553 24.84 12.26 4.81
N GLY A 554 24.64 11.87 6.06
CA GLY A 554 23.84 12.60 7.03
C GLY A 554 24.55 12.77 8.37
N PHE A 555 23.90 13.39 9.34
CA PHE A 555 24.48 13.64 10.66
C PHE A 555 24.95 12.35 11.36
N GLU A 556 24.15 11.28 11.29
CA GLU A 556 24.54 9.97 11.87
C GLU A 556 25.83 9.41 11.24
N THR A 557 25.98 9.54 9.92
CA THR A 557 27.20 9.11 9.23
C THR A 557 28.41 9.93 9.63
N TYR A 558 28.22 11.25 9.77
CA TYR A 558 29.27 12.14 10.26
C TYR A 558 29.75 11.76 11.68
N GLU A 559 28.82 11.50 12.60
CA GLU A 559 29.13 11.09 13.97
C GLU A 559 29.91 9.75 14.00
N MET A 560 29.45 8.75 13.24
CA MET A 560 30.14 7.47 13.11
C MET A 560 31.58 7.64 12.58
N HIS A 561 31.76 8.42 11.53
CA HIS A 561 33.09 8.67 10.96
C HIS A 561 33.99 9.44 11.93
N ARG A 562 33.47 10.42 12.63
CA ARG A 562 34.21 11.20 13.63
C ARG A 562 34.68 10.29 14.76
N GLU A 563 33.83 9.39 15.25
CA GLU A 563 34.19 8.47 16.34
C GLU A 563 35.23 7.43 15.90
N LEU A 564 35.06 6.85 14.71
CA LEU A 564 36.04 5.90 14.17
C LEU A 564 37.40 6.56 13.96
N ARG A 565 37.48 7.76 13.42
CA ARG A 565 38.75 8.49 13.31
C ARG A 565 39.41 8.67 14.67
N ARG A 566 38.67 9.16 15.66
CA ARG A 566 39.19 9.38 17.00
C ARG A 566 39.77 8.12 17.65
N ILE A 567 39.18 6.94 17.39
CA ILE A 567 39.61 5.68 18.00
C ILE A 567 40.77 5.02 17.24
N PHE A 568 40.79 5.17 15.92
CA PHE A 568 41.67 4.41 15.03
C PHE A 568 42.72 5.27 14.30
N GLU A 569 42.74 6.62 14.48
CA GLU A 569 43.63 7.54 13.76
C GLU A 569 45.12 7.17 13.87
N ASP A 570 45.56 6.74 15.05
CA ASP A 570 46.95 6.30 15.30
C ASP A 570 47.28 4.94 14.69
N GLN A 571 46.31 4.21 14.15
CA GLN A 571 46.45 2.82 13.65
C GLN A 571 46.14 2.69 12.15
N LEU A 572 45.60 3.73 11.52
CA LEU A 572 45.25 3.78 10.10
C LEU A 572 46.32 4.46 9.24
N GLN A 573 47.39 5.01 9.84
CA GLN A 573 48.62 5.45 9.23
C GLN A 573 49.60 4.27 9.11
#